data_38c3fae726e564ce4b155dc5df27e1af
#
_entry.id   38c3fae726e564ce4b155dc5df27e1af
#
_cell.length_a   1.000
_cell.length_b   1.000
_cell.length_c   1.000
_cell.angle_alpha   90.00
_cell.angle_beta   90.00
_cell.angle_gamma   90.00
#
_symmetry.space_group_name_H-M   'P 1'
#
loop_
_entity.id
_entity.type
_entity.pdbx_description
1 polymer ?
#
loop_
_entity_poly.entity_id
_entity_poly.type
_entity_poly.pdbx_seq_one_letter_code
_entity_poly.pdbx_strand_id
1 'polypeptide(L)' 'MIIEVELFGFLTDYSPEGKGKFQIDFDVGATAGWLIGKLALPRDLQLMVLINGQLVDTGHPLNDGDEVFIFSPVAGG' A
#
# COMPACT_ATOMS: atom_id res chain seq x y z
N MET A 1 -11.72 -9.65 5.16
CA MET A 1 -10.34 -10.10 4.91
C MET A 1 -9.41 -8.98 5.34
N ILE A 2 -8.22 -9.32 5.79
CA ILE A 2 -7.29 -8.37 6.38
C ILE A 2 -5.92 -8.50 5.72
N ILE A 3 -5.33 -7.36 5.39
CA ILE A 3 -3.94 -7.29 4.94
C ILE A 3 -3.13 -6.46 5.92
N GLU A 4 -1.81 -6.71 5.94
CA GLU A 4 -0.88 -5.89 6.70
C GLU A 4 -0.17 -4.95 5.73
N VAL A 5 -0.18 -3.66 6.03
CA VAL A 5 0.37 -2.64 5.13
C VAL A 5 1.50 -1.91 5.84
N GLU A 6 2.58 -1.69 5.10
CA GLU A 6 3.68 -0.87 5.59
C GLU A 6 4.01 0.19 4.57
N LEU A 7 4.03 1.45 5.01
CA LEU A 7 4.40 2.60 4.20
C LEU A 7 5.78 3.08 4.61
N PHE A 8 6.58 3.52 3.65
CA PHE A 8 7.97 3.88 3.87
C PHE A 8 8.21 5.36 3.57
N GLY A 9 9.23 5.92 4.21
CA GLY A 9 9.64 7.29 3.99
C GLY A 9 8.52 8.27 4.31
N PHE A 10 8.37 9.29 3.46
CA PHE A 10 7.36 10.31 3.71
C PHE A 10 5.92 9.76 3.59
N LEU A 11 5.74 8.58 2.99
CA LEU A 11 4.42 7.98 2.89
C LEU A 11 3.87 7.58 4.26
N THR A 12 4.70 7.44 5.27
CA THR A 12 4.24 7.10 6.62
C THR A 12 3.21 8.11 7.15
N ASP A 13 3.26 9.34 6.67
CA ASP A 13 2.29 10.36 7.07
C ASP A 13 0.87 10.04 6.60
N TYR A 14 0.72 9.13 5.65
CA TYR A 14 -0.58 8.71 5.13
C TYR A 14 -1.14 7.51 5.88
N SER A 15 -0.39 6.96 6.81
CA SER A 15 -0.85 5.82 7.59
C SER A 15 -1.74 6.28 8.75
N PRO A 16 -2.65 5.42 9.24
CA PRO A 16 -3.41 5.73 10.44
C PRO A 16 -2.47 6.06 11.60
N GLU A 17 -2.70 7.18 12.27
CA GLU A 17 -1.90 7.62 13.41
C GLU A 17 -0.41 7.79 13.10
N GLY A 18 -0.03 7.84 11.83
CA GLY A 18 1.36 8.04 11.43
C GLY A 18 2.29 6.87 11.74
N LYS A 19 1.74 5.69 12.00
CA LYS A 19 2.56 4.55 12.46
C LYS A 19 3.36 3.86 11.37
N GLY A 20 2.99 4.06 10.11
CA GLY A 20 3.69 3.44 9.00
C GLY A 20 3.36 1.97 8.79
N LYS A 21 3.00 1.22 9.82
CA LYS A 21 2.62 -0.19 9.72
C LYS A 21 1.28 -0.40 10.39
N PHE A 22 0.33 -1.02 9.68
CA PHE A 22 -1.03 -1.14 10.16
C PHE A 22 -1.77 -2.23 9.38
N GLN A 23 -2.95 -2.60 9.87
CA GLN A 23 -3.82 -3.55 9.19
C GLN A 23 -5.00 -2.83 8.57
N ILE A 24 -5.49 -3.37 7.46
CA ILE A 24 -6.66 -2.84 6.77
C ILE A 24 -7.59 -4.00 6.42
N ASP A 25 -8.90 -3.78 6.66
CA ASP A 25 -9.96 -4.66 6.18
C ASP A 25 -10.27 -4.35 4.73
N PHE A 26 -10.62 -5.38 3.97
CA PHE A 26 -11.01 -5.19 2.57
C PHE A 26 -11.99 -6.27 2.14
N ASP A 27 -12.72 -5.99 1.06
CA ASP A 27 -13.66 -6.95 0.50
C ASP A 27 -13.07 -7.66 -0.70
N VAL A 28 -13.62 -8.83 -1.01
CA VAL A 28 -13.24 -9.59 -2.20
C VAL A 28 -13.30 -8.68 -3.42
N GLY A 29 -12.26 -8.76 -4.26
CA GLY A 29 -12.17 -7.97 -5.48
C GLY A 29 -11.34 -6.70 -5.34
N ALA A 30 -10.94 -6.34 -4.13
CA ALA A 30 -10.06 -5.19 -3.94
C ALA A 30 -8.68 -5.45 -4.55
N THR A 31 -8.07 -4.39 -5.05
CA THR A 31 -6.76 -4.45 -5.73
C THR A 31 -5.77 -3.54 -5.03
N ALA A 32 -4.49 -3.62 -5.45
CA ALA A 32 -3.48 -2.68 -4.98
C ALA A 32 -3.90 -1.24 -5.24
N GLY A 33 -4.50 -0.97 -6.41
CA GLY A 33 -5.00 0.37 -6.72
C GLY A 33 -6.10 0.83 -5.78
N TRP A 34 -6.99 -0.10 -5.39
CA TRP A 34 -8.00 0.23 -4.38
C TRP A 34 -7.34 0.69 -3.08
N LEU A 35 -6.28 -0.01 -2.67
CA LEU A 35 -5.58 0.32 -1.43
C LEU A 35 -4.95 1.71 -1.50
N ILE A 36 -4.31 2.03 -2.63
CA ILE A 36 -3.71 3.34 -2.84
C ILE A 36 -4.77 4.43 -2.70
N GLY A 37 -5.95 4.22 -3.29
CA GLY A 37 -7.06 5.17 -3.17
C GLY A 37 -7.61 5.25 -1.77
N LYS A 38 -7.71 4.12 -1.09
CA LYS A 38 -8.23 4.07 0.29
C LYS A 38 -7.35 4.87 1.24
N LEU A 39 -6.05 4.83 1.03
CA LEU A 39 -5.08 5.56 1.87
C LEU A 39 -4.87 7.00 1.39
N ALA A 40 -5.51 7.38 0.27
CA ALA A 40 -5.36 8.70 -0.32
C ALA A 40 -3.90 9.06 -0.63
N LEU A 41 -3.13 8.07 -1.06
CA LEU A 41 -1.74 8.30 -1.41
C LEU A 41 -1.64 9.19 -2.66
N PRO A 42 -0.56 10.00 -2.78
CA PRO A 42 -0.42 10.89 -3.95
C PRO A 42 -0.33 10.08 -5.24
N ARG A 43 -1.24 10.37 -6.18
CA ARG A 43 -1.30 9.64 -7.45
C ARG A 43 -0.36 10.20 -8.51
N ASP A 44 0.12 11.41 -8.30
CA ASP A 44 1.09 12.04 -9.19
C ASP A 44 2.53 11.58 -8.92
N LEU A 45 2.72 10.76 -7.89
CA LEU A 45 4.00 10.17 -7.59
C LEU A 45 4.08 8.75 -8.15
N GLN A 46 5.27 8.34 -8.51
CA GLN A 46 5.51 6.95 -8.84
C GLN A 46 5.51 6.14 -7.54
N LEU A 47 4.56 5.22 -7.42
CA LEU A 47 4.46 4.35 -6.26
C LEU A 47 4.80 2.93 -6.67
N MET A 48 5.53 2.24 -5.82
CA MET A 48 5.84 0.83 -6.01
C MET A 48 5.19 0.03 -4.90
N VAL A 49 4.53 -1.06 -5.29
CA VAL A 49 3.79 -1.92 -4.37
C VAL A 49 4.41 -3.30 -4.42
N LEU A 50 4.82 -3.80 -3.27
CA LEU A 50 5.27 -5.18 -3.12
C LEU A 50 4.23 -5.94 -2.31
N ILE A 51 3.80 -7.08 -2.82
CA ILE A 51 2.90 -7.97 -2.09
C ILE A 51 3.63 -9.28 -1.87
N ASN A 52 3.83 -9.62 -0.61
CA ASN A 52 4.59 -10.81 -0.21
C ASN A 52 5.95 -10.87 -0.90
N GLY A 53 6.60 -9.70 -1.01
CA GLY A 53 7.93 -9.59 -1.58
C GLY A 53 8.00 -9.48 -3.09
N GLN A 54 6.87 -9.45 -3.79
CA GLN A 54 6.84 -9.36 -5.25
C GLN A 54 6.29 -8.01 -5.70
N LEU A 55 6.99 -7.36 -6.63
CA LEU A 55 6.51 -6.12 -7.23
C LEU A 55 5.28 -6.42 -8.09
N VAL A 56 4.21 -5.65 -7.85
CA VAL A 56 2.95 -5.84 -8.57
C VAL A 56 2.46 -4.51 -9.11
N ASP A 57 1.52 -4.57 -10.06
CA ASP A 57 0.86 -3.37 -10.58
C ASP A 57 -0.43 -3.10 -9.80
N THR A 58 -1.09 -1.99 -10.14
CA THR A 58 -2.28 -1.55 -9.41
C THR A 58 -3.48 -2.47 -9.62
N GLY A 59 -3.48 -3.27 -10.66
CA GLY A 59 -4.55 -4.22 -10.92
C GLY A 59 -4.44 -5.52 -10.14
N HIS A 60 -3.35 -5.72 -9.41
CA HIS A 60 -3.12 -6.97 -8.69
C HIS A 60 -4.12 -7.15 -7.56
N PRO A 61 -4.81 -8.30 -7.48
CA PRO A 61 -5.80 -8.51 -6.42
C PRO A 61 -5.15 -8.72 -5.06
N LEU A 62 -5.86 -8.28 -4.03
CA LEU A 62 -5.45 -8.51 -2.64
C LEU A 62 -6.06 -9.80 -2.13
N ASN A 63 -5.31 -10.54 -1.33
CA ASN A 63 -5.76 -11.75 -0.68
C ASN A 63 -5.61 -11.63 0.82
N ASP A 64 -6.46 -12.33 1.53
CA ASP A 64 -6.42 -12.33 3.00
C ASP A 64 -5.03 -12.75 3.49
N GLY A 65 -4.49 -11.98 4.42
CA GLY A 65 -3.17 -12.29 5.00
C GLY A 65 -1.99 -11.75 4.23
N ASP A 66 -2.21 -11.05 3.11
CA ASP A 66 -1.10 -10.48 2.35
C ASP A 66 -0.34 -9.45 3.17
N GLU A 67 0.97 -9.40 2.95
CA GLU A 67 1.84 -8.33 3.42
C GLU A 67 2.12 -7.38 2.27
N VAL A 68 1.76 -6.11 2.45
CA VAL A 68 1.83 -5.11 1.39
C VAL A 68 2.79 -4.00 1.80
N PHE A 69 3.82 -3.76 1.00
CA PHE A 69 4.77 -2.67 1.19
C PHE A 69 4.58 -1.65 0.08
N ILE A 70 4.47 -0.39 0.44
CA ILE A 70 4.32 0.69 -0.54
C ILE A 70 5.40 1.74 -0.30
N PHE A 71 6.14 2.09 -1.36
CA PHE A 71 7.17 3.11 -1.28
C PHE A 71 7.24 3.88 -2.59
N SER A 72 7.91 5.04 -2.54
CA SER A 72 8.12 5.86 -3.72
C SER A 72 9.63 5.93 -3.99
N PRO A 73 10.09 5.41 -5.14
CA PRO A 73 11.52 5.39 -5.42
C PRO A 73 12.10 6.78 -5.70
N VAL A 74 11.23 7.76 -5.95
CA VAL A 74 11.71 9.13 -6.20
C VAL A 74 11.77 9.97 -4.95
N ALA A 75 11.27 9.45 -3.83
CA ALA A 75 11.30 10.18 -2.57
C ALA A 75 12.73 10.29 -2.08
N GLY A 76 13.13 11.47 -1.64
CA GLY A 76 14.47 11.70 -1.14
C GLY A 76 15.53 11.83 -2.21
N GLY A 77 15.10 11.75 -3.45
CA GLY A 77 16.00 11.99 -4.56
C GLY A 77 16.13 13.46 -4.83
#